data_f980461031bf13390ea96c2b20f00524
#
_entry.id   f980461031bf13390ea96c2b20f00524
#
_cell.length_a   1.000
_cell.length_b   1.000
_cell.length_c   1.000
_cell.angle_alpha   90.00
_cell.angle_beta   90.00
_cell.angle_gamma   90.00
#
_symmetry.space_group_name_H-M   'P 1'
#
loop_
_entity.id
_entity.type
_entity.pdbx_description
1 polymer ?
#
loop_
_entity_poly.entity_id
_entity_poly.type
_entity_poly.pdbx_seq_one_letter_code
_entity_poly.pdbx_strand_id
1 'polypeptide(L)'
;MIIFQNVHKRYPIKAGEKKIILRDASFTLPRGRSYAVLGVNGAGKSTLIRMIAGVESPTSGRILRDGMRISWPLGFASSFHGSLSGRENCRFVARIYGCPTESVIAFVEEFAELGRYFDVPVRTYSSGMRARLAFGLSMAIDFDVYLVDE
;
A
#
# COMPACT_ATOMS: atom_id res chain seq x y z
N MET A 1 1.53 16.18 6.38
CA MET A 1 2.92 15.97 5.85
C MET A 1 3.48 14.67 6.40
N ILE A 2 4.47 14.06 5.72
CA ILE A 2 5.20 12.91 6.26
C ILE A 2 6.59 13.37 6.63
N ILE A 3 7.03 13.07 7.86
CA ILE A 3 8.31 13.54 8.39
C ILE A 3 9.14 12.35 8.83
N PHE A 4 10.34 12.22 8.27
CA PHE A 4 11.37 11.28 8.70
C PHE A 4 12.30 11.97 9.67
N GLN A 5 12.57 11.36 10.82
CA GLN A 5 13.45 11.88 11.86
C GLN A 5 14.48 10.83 12.24
N ASN A 6 15.71 11.04 11.83
CA ASN A 6 16.88 10.19 12.10
C ASN A 6 16.60 8.70 11.82
N VAL A 7 15.94 8.43 10.68
CA VAL A 7 15.48 7.09 10.32
C VAL A 7 16.62 6.24 9.82
N HIS A 8 16.82 5.11 10.49
CA HIS A 8 17.69 4.04 10.04
C HIS A 8 16.88 2.82 9.65
N LYS A 9 17.25 2.16 8.57
CA LYS A 9 16.69 0.86 8.18
C LYS A 9 17.80 -0.07 7.73
N ARG A 10 17.86 -1.24 8.35
CA ARG A 10 18.82 -2.30 8.02
C ARG A 10 18.18 -3.67 8.13
N TYR A 11 18.65 -4.60 7.31
CA TYR A 11 18.26 -6.00 7.36
C TYR A 11 19.49 -6.86 7.72
N PRO A 12 19.33 -7.89 8.55
CA PRO A 12 20.37 -8.90 8.72
C PRO A 12 20.54 -9.69 7.42
N ILE A 13 21.77 -9.99 7.01
CA ILE A 13 22.07 -10.85 5.85
C ILE A 13 22.52 -12.22 6.36
N LYS A 14 23.79 -12.45 6.46
CA LYS A 14 24.40 -13.67 7.00
C LYS A 14 25.65 -13.29 7.83
N ALA A 15 26.02 -14.15 8.77
CA ALA A 15 27.28 -14.03 9.55
C ALA A 15 27.52 -12.64 10.17
N GLY A 16 26.45 -11.96 10.63
CA GLY A 16 26.58 -10.66 11.28
C GLY A 16 26.59 -9.45 10.36
N GLU A 17 26.61 -9.65 9.05
CA GLU A 17 26.49 -8.58 8.06
C GLU A 17 25.08 -8.00 8.02
N LYS A 18 24.99 -6.69 7.74
CA LYS A 18 23.71 -5.96 7.65
C LYS A 18 23.63 -5.19 6.35
N LYS A 19 22.54 -5.37 5.61
CA LYS A 19 22.22 -4.52 4.46
C LYS A 19 21.58 -3.24 4.98
N ILE A 20 22.23 -2.10 4.77
CA ILE A 20 21.71 -0.79 5.15
C ILE A 20 20.87 -0.26 3.97
N ILE A 21 19.62 0.09 4.25
CA ILE A 21 18.70 0.70 3.29
C ILE A 21 18.65 2.21 3.48
N LEU A 22 18.50 2.66 4.72
CA LEU A 22 18.54 4.07 5.08
C LEU A 22 19.53 4.26 6.24
N ARG A 23 20.28 5.36 6.17
CA ARG A 23 21.21 5.77 7.22
C ARG A 23 20.90 7.22 7.59
N ASP A 24 20.44 7.42 8.83
CA ASP A 24 20.17 8.74 9.41
C ASP A 24 19.34 9.67 8.49
N ALA A 25 18.29 9.10 7.90
CA ALA A 25 17.48 9.82 6.94
C ALA A 25 16.51 10.77 7.67
N SER A 26 16.69 12.07 7.43
CA SER A 26 15.83 13.12 7.96
C SER A 26 15.37 14.03 6.83
N PHE A 27 14.08 13.97 6.51
CA PHE A 27 13.46 14.79 5.45
C PHE A 27 11.95 14.88 5.66
N THR A 28 11.33 15.79 4.94
CA THR A 28 9.88 16.00 4.97
C THR A 28 9.30 15.90 3.58
N LEU A 29 8.16 15.21 3.47
CA LEU A 29 7.32 15.17 2.27
C LEU A 29 6.07 16.02 2.53
N PRO A 30 6.02 17.25 2.01
CA PRO A 30 4.84 18.13 2.09
C PRO A 30 3.60 17.52 1.43
N ARG A 31 2.40 17.95 1.85
CA ARG A 31 1.14 17.60 1.20
C ARG A 31 1.03 18.26 -0.19
N GLY A 32 0.19 17.68 -1.05
CA GLY A 32 -0.16 18.24 -2.35
C GLY A 32 0.96 18.21 -3.39
N ARG A 33 1.93 17.32 -3.24
CA ARG A 33 3.01 17.12 -4.19
C ARG A 33 3.16 15.65 -4.56
N SER A 34 3.59 15.40 -5.79
CA SER A 34 4.00 14.07 -6.25
C SER A 34 5.50 13.91 -6.10
N TYR A 35 5.93 12.74 -5.66
CA TYR A 35 7.35 12.40 -5.45
C TYR A 35 7.67 11.11 -6.20
N ALA A 36 8.81 11.08 -6.88
CA ALA A 36 9.36 9.88 -7.47
C ALA A 36 10.58 9.41 -6.67
N VAL A 37 10.61 8.12 -6.34
CA VAL A 37 11.76 7.48 -5.68
C VAL A 37 12.58 6.77 -6.74
N LEU A 38 13.76 7.30 -7.05
CA LEU A 38 14.67 6.75 -8.05
C LEU A 38 15.81 5.99 -7.41
N GLY A 39 16.28 4.94 -8.07
CA GLY A 39 17.41 4.14 -7.62
C GLY A 39 17.48 2.80 -8.34
N VAL A 40 18.66 2.16 -8.29
CA VAL A 40 18.87 0.85 -8.89
C VAL A 40 18.03 -0.23 -8.20
N ASN A 41 17.85 -1.37 -8.86
CA ASN A 41 17.13 -2.49 -8.25
C ASN A 41 17.83 -2.95 -6.97
N GLY A 42 17.03 -3.22 -5.92
CA GLY A 42 17.55 -3.58 -4.61
C GLY A 42 18.07 -2.42 -3.75
N ALA A 43 17.97 -1.16 -4.20
CA ALA A 43 18.35 0.02 -3.41
C ALA A 43 17.46 0.27 -2.18
N GLY A 44 16.25 -0.35 -2.13
CA GLY A 44 15.33 -0.20 -1.00
C GLY A 44 14.11 0.67 -1.28
N LYS A 45 13.80 0.96 -2.55
CA LYS A 45 12.62 1.75 -2.96
C LYS A 45 11.33 1.21 -2.34
N SER A 46 11.03 -0.08 -2.53
CA SER A 46 9.85 -0.73 -1.97
C SER A 46 9.86 -0.77 -0.42
N THR A 47 11.06 -0.85 0.20
CA THR A 47 11.19 -0.75 1.65
C THR A 47 10.78 0.64 2.14
N LEU A 48 11.22 1.70 1.44
CA LEU A 48 10.84 3.08 1.77
C LEU A 48 9.33 3.26 1.64
N ILE A 49 8.73 2.79 0.55
CA ILE A 49 7.27 2.84 0.31
C ILE A 49 6.52 2.11 1.42
N ARG A 50 6.94 0.89 1.81
CA ARG A 50 6.33 0.15 2.91
C ARG A 50 6.48 0.85 4.26
N MET A 51 7.61 1.52 4.50
CA MET A 51 7.77 2.33 5.70
C MET A 51 6.86 3.56 5.69
N ILE A 52 6.66 4.21 4.55
CA ILE A 52 5.70 5.31 4.41
C ILE A 52 4.27 4.81 4.68
N ALA A 53 3.90 3.66 4.14
CA ALA A 53 2.61 3.01 4.38
C ALA A 53 2.38 2.60 5.84
N GLY A 54 3.45 2.50 6.64
CA GLY A 54 3.36 2.00 8.02
C GLY A 54 3.31 0.47 8.13
N VAL A 55 3.43 -0.24 7.01
CA VAL A 55 3.47 -1.71 6.96
C VAL A 55 4.79 -2.25 7.50
N GLU A 56 5.84 -1.45 7.40
CA GLU A 56 7.18 -1.79 7.86
C GLU A 56 7.73 -0.70 8.78
N SER A 57 8.29 -1.10 9.93
CA SER A 57 8.89 -0.17 10.88
C SER A 57 10.36 0.11 10.55
N PRO A 58 10.86 1.33 10.81
CA PRO A 58 12.29 1.59 10.80
C PRO A 58 13.02 0.79 11.88
N THR A 59 14.33 0.58 11.72
CA THR A 59 15.16 -0.04 12.76
C THR A 59 15.38 0.90 13.94
N SER A 60 15.49 2.20 13.67
CA SER A 60 15.52 3.29 14.65
C SER A 60 15.10 4.60 14.00
N GLY A 61 14.87 5.63 14.81
CA GLY A 61 14.24 6.87 14.37
C GLY A 61 12.73 6.74 14.31
N ARG A 62 12.06 7.74 13.74
CA ARG A 62 10.59 7.73 13.64
C ARG A 62 10.09 8.37 12.34
N ILE A 63 8.90 7.93 11.93
CA ILE A 63 8.18 8.47 10.77
C ILE A 63 6.84 8.98 11.26
N LEU A 64 6.64 10.30 11.18
CA LEU A 64 5.38 10.96 11.54
C LEU A 64 4.52 11.12 10.30
N ARG A 65 3.22 10.84 10.39
CA ARG A 65 2.29 10.84 9.26
C ARG A 65 1.13 11.84 9.40
N ASP A 66 1.15 12.64 10.47
CA ASP A 66 0.23 13.78 10.70
C ASP A 66 -1.24 13.43 10.46
N GLY A 67 -1.69 12.28 11.00
CA GLY A 67 -3.07 11.80 10.88
C GLY A 67 -3.54 11.48 9.45
N MET A 68 -2.64 11.41 8.47
CA MET A 68 -2.99 11.16 7.07
C MET A 68 -3.42 9.71 6.84
N ARG A 69 -4.44 9.56 6.00
CA ARG A 69 -4.80 8.28 5.39
C ARG A 69 -3.82 7.98 4.26
N ILE A 70 -3.01 6.97 4.43
CA ILE A 70 -2.02 6.55 3.43
C ILE A 70 -2.49 5.24 2.82
N SER A 71 -2.47 5.15 1.49
CA SER A 71 -2.84 3.90 0.82
C SER A 71 -1.81 2.80 1.11
N TRP A 72 -2.22 1.56 0.95
CA TRP A 72 -1.24 0.47 0.71
C TRP A 72 -0.53 0.73 -0.63
N PRO A 73 0.64 0.14 -0.86
CA PRO A 73 1.31 0.24 -2.16
C PRO A 73 0.42 -0.33 -3.26
N LEU A 74 0.06 0.49 -4.25
CA LEU A 74 -0.73 0.07 -5.41
C LEU A 74 0.08 -0.96 -6.20
N GLY A 75 -0.57 -2.02 -6.63
CA GLY A 75 0.09 -3.18 -7.24
C GLY A 75 0.25 -4.37 -6.29
N PHE A 76 0.09 -4.18 -4.98
CA PHE A 76 0.15 -5.27 -3.99
C PHE A 76 -1.13 -6.10 -4.01
N ALA A 77 -1.25 -7.00 -5.00
CA ALA A 77 -2.35 -7.97 -5.09
C ALA A 77 -2.40 -8.96 -3.90
N SER A 78 -1.39 -8.94 -3.01
CA SER A 78 -1.31 -9.78 -1.82
C SER A 78 -2.14 -9.28 -0.63
N SER A 79 -2.79 -8.12 -0.74
CA SER A 79 -3.60 -7.53 0.34
C SER A 79 -4.99 -8.16 0.48
N PHE A 80 -5.40 -9.02 -0.46
CA PHE A 80 -6.70 -9.64 -0.44
C PHE A 80 -6.70 -10.99 0.25
N HIS A 81 -7.75 -11.25 1.00
CA HIS A 81 -8.00 -12.59 1.53
C HIS A 81 -8.51 -13.50 0.41
N GLY A 82 -7.68 -14.45 0.00
CA GLY A 82 -7.95 -15.27 -1.18
C GLY A 82 -9.23 -16.10 -1.11
N SER A 83 -9.70 -16.47 0.08
CA SER A 83 -10.94 -17.24 0.26
C SER A 83 -12.21 -16.38 0.23
N LEU A 84 -12.09 -15.06 0.33
CA LEU A 84 -13.20 -14.12 0.20
C LEU A 84 -13.38 -13.74 -1.27
N SER A 85 -14.61 -13.41 -1.63
CA SER A 85 -14.94 -12.83 -2.95
C SER A 85 -14.39 -11.40 -3.09
N GLY A 86 -14.41 -10.85 -4.30
CA GLY A 86 -14.08 -9.46 -4.54
C GLY A 86 -14.97 -8.52 -3.71
N ARG A 87 -16.27 -8.76 -3.72
CA ARG A 87 -17.25 -7.99 -2.95
C ARG A 87 -16.99 -8.04 -1.44
N GLU A 88 -16.66 -9.22 -0.90
CA GLU A 88 -16.36 -9.38 0.52
C GLU A 88 -15.05 -8.69 0.91
N ASN A 89 -14.03 -8.73 0.06
CA ASN A 89 -12.79 -7.97 0.25
C ASN A 89 -13.06 -6.46 0.25
N CYS A 90 -13.89 -5.96 -0.66
CA CYS A 90 -14.29 -4.54 -0.67
C CYS A 90 -15.00 -4.15 0.63
N ARG A 91 -15.95 -4.97 1.10
CA ARG A 91 -16.65 -4.76 2.37
C ARG A 91 -15.68 -4.72 3.56
N PHE A 92 -14.76 -5.65 3.60
CA PHE A 92 -13.75 -5.74 4.66
C PHE A 92 -12.88 -4.48 4.71
N VAL A 93 -12.34 -4.07 3.56
CA VAL A 93 -11.47 -2.89 3.48
C VAL A 93 -12.24 -1.60 3.77
N ALA A 94 -13.45 -1.43 3.22
CA ALA A 94 -14.30 -0.27 3.50
C ALA A 94 -14.53 -0.08 5.01
N ARG A 95 -14.76 -1.19 5.75
CA ARG A 95 -14.91 -1.15 7.21
C ARG A 95 -13.63 -0.76 7.94
N ILE A 96 -12.47 -1.27 7.52
CA ILE A 96 -11.18 -0.90 8.12
C ILE A 96 -10.92 0.61 8.00
N TYR A 97 -11.26 1.19 6.84
CA TYR A 97 -11.04 2.61 6.59
C TYR A 97 -12.21 3.51 6.98
N GLY A 98 -13.29 2.93 7.52
CA GLY A 98 -14.48 3.69 7.94
C GLY A 98 -15.21 4.35 6.77
N CYS A 99 -15.16 3.74 5.57
CA CYS A 99 -15.83 4.23 4.38
C CYS A 99 -17.24 3.65 4.25
N PRO A 100 -18.19 4.35 3.58
CA PRO A 100 -19.51 3.82 3.27
C PRO A 100 -19.39 2.55 2.41
N THR A 101 -19.69 1.39 3.01
CA THR A 101 -19.42 0.07 2.41
C THR A 101 -20.08 -0.11 1.05
N GLU A 102 -21.36 0.26 0.93
CA GLU A 102 -22.12 0.06 -0.31
C GLU A 102 -21.60 0.96 -1.45
N SER A 103 -21.18 2.18 -1.14
CA SER A 103 -20.57 3.09 -2.12
C SER A 103 -19.25 2.55 -2.65
N VAL A 104 -18.40 2.01 -1.75
CA VAL A 104 -17.12 1.38 -2.15
C VAL A 104 -17.38 0.16 -3.03
N ILE A 105 -18.32 -0.70 -2.64
CA ILE A 105 -18.66 -1.91 -3.42
C ILE A 105 -19.16 -1.51 -4.81
N ALA A 106 -20.11 -0.59 -4.89
CA ALA A 106 -20.70 -0.16 -6.17
C ALA A 106 -19.63 0.42 -7.11
N PHE A 107 -18.77 1.30 -6.59
CA PHE A 107 -17.68 1.88 -7.38
C PHE A 107 -16.72 0.80 -7.90
N VAL A 108 -16.29 -0.14 -7.03
CA VAL A 108 -15.33 -1.17 -7.42
C VAL A 108 -15.96 -2.16 -8.40
N GLU A 109 -17.20 -2.53 -8.23
CA GLU A 109 -17.92 -3.43 -9.14
C GLU A 109 -18.00 -2.85 -10.56
N GLU A 110 -18.36 -1.57 -10.67
CA GLU A 110 -18.37 -0.83 -11.93
C GLU A 110 -16.97 -0.69 -12.52
N PHE A 111 -16.01 -0.23 -11.73
CA PHE A 111 -14.64 0.02 -12.20
C PHE A 111 -13.90 -1.24 -12.63
N ALA A 112 -13.99 -2.31 -11.84
CA ALA A 112 -13.20 -3.53 -12.07
C ALA A 112 -13.77 -4.40 -13.21
N GLU A 113 -15.02 -4.22 -13.59
CA GLU A 113 -15.70 -4.95 -14.67
C GLU A 113 -15.49 -6.47 -14.59
N LEU A 114 -15.63 -7.03 -13.37
CA LEU A 114 -15.40 -8.46 -13.14
C LEU A 114 -16.65 -9.30 -13.41
N GLY A 115 -17.82 -8.66 -13.56
CA GLY A 115 -19.10 -9.32 -13.75
C GLY A 115 -19.33 -10.39 -12.67
N ARG A 116 -19.76 -11.58 -13.07
CA ARG A 116 -20.03 -12.70 -12.15
C ARG A 116 -18.85 -13.11 -11.27
N TYR A 117 -17.63 -12.79 -11.67
CA TYR A 117 -16.44 -13.12 -10.89
C TYR A 117 -16.31 -12.25 -9.63
N PHE A 118 -17.00 -11.13 -9.54
CA PHE A 118 -16.94 -10.27 -8.37
C PHE A 118 -17.43 -10.99 -7.09
N ASP A 119 -18.30 -11.98 -7.24
CA ASP A 119 -18.88 -12.75 -6.14
C ASP A 119 -18.23 -14.13 -5.91
N VAL A 120 -17.12 -14.45 -6.62
CA VAL A 120 -16.36 -15.68 -6.37
C VAL A 120 -15.02 -15.40 -5.66
N PRO A 121 -14.42 -16.40 -4.99
CA PRO A 121 -13.18 -16.21 -4.22
C PRO A 121 -12.03 -15.66 -5.05
N VAL A 122 -11.33 -14.65 -4.53
CA VAL A 122 -10.22 -13.95 -5.21
C VAL A 122 -9.06 -14.89 -5.57
N ARG A 123 -8.88 -16.01 -4.87
CA ARG A 123 -7.88 -17.02 -5.24
C ARG A 123 -8.07 -17.58 -6.66
N THR A 124 -9.30 -17.50 -7.21
CA THR A 124 -9.61 -17.98 -8.56
C THR A 124 -9.37 -16.92 -9.65
N TYR A 125 -9.03 -15.68 -9.26
CA TYR A 125 -8.82 -14.60 -10.19
C TYR A 125 -7.49 -14.72 -10.94
N SER A 126 -7.50 -14.30 -12.20
CA SER A 126 -6.27 -14.04 -12.94
C SER A 126 -5.49 -12.87 -12.32
N SER A 127 -4.23 -12.71 -12.69
CA SER A 127 -3.42 -11.56 -12.25
C SER A 127 -4.07 -10.23 -12.64
N GLY A 128 -4.60 -10.13 -13.87
CA GLY A 128 -5.31 -8.96 -14.36
C GLY A 128 -6.59 -8.65 -13.58
N MET A 129 -7.38 -9.67 -13.23
CA MET A 129 -8.57 -9.49 -12.40
C MET A 129 -8.20 -8.99 -11.00
N ARG A 130 -7.16 -9.54 -10.39
CA ARG A 130 -6.66 -9.07 -9.08
C ARG A 130 -6.15 -7.63 -9.16
N ALA A 131 -5.45 -7.28 -10.23
CA ALA A 131 -4.96 -5.92 -10.44
C ALA A 131 -6.11 -4.92 -10.57
N ARG A 132 -7.16 -5.23 -11.36
CA ARG A 132 -8.34 -4.37 -11.50
C ARG A 132 -9.09 -4.20 -10.19
N LEU A 133 -9.29 -5.28 -9.43
CA LEU A 133 -9.89 -5.21 -8.10
C LEU A 133 -9.07 -4.32 -7.15
N ALA A 134 -7.74 -4.52 -7.11
CA ALA A 134 -6.84 -3.77 -6.25
C ALA A 134 -6.84 -2.28 -6.58
N PHE A 135 -6.77 -1.96 -7.87
CA PHE A 135 -6.75 -0.58 -8.33
C PHE A 135 -8.11 0.10 -8.08
N GLY A 136 -9.21 -0.57 -8.44
CA GLY A 136 -10.56 -0.06 -8.18
C GLY A 136 -10.79 0.22 -6.69
N LEU A 137 -10.40 -0.72 -5.82
CA LEU A 137 -10.54 -0.54 -4.38
C LEU A 137 -9.68 0.62 -3.85
N SER A 138 -8.50 0.82 -4.42
CA SER A 138 -7.63 1.94 -4.06
C SER A 138 -8.20 3.30 -4.49
N MET A 139 -8.94 3.33 -5.60
CA MET A 139 -9.59 4.55 -6.08
C MET A 139 -10.92 4.84 -5.36
N ALA A 140 -11.57 3.79 -4.83
CA ALA A 140 -12.83 3.92 -4.08
C ALA A 140 -12.64 4.52 -2.67
N ILE A 141 -11.41 4.58 -2.18
CA ILE A 141 -11.08 5.10 -0.85
C ILE A 141 -10.33 6.41 -1.03
N ASP A 142 -10.80 7.44 -0.33
CA ASP A 142 -10.16 8.75 -0.34
C ASP A 142 -8.94 8.76 0.59
N PHE A 143 -7.75 8.60 0.00
CA PHE A 143 -6.47 8.68 0.67
C PHE A 143 -5.83 10.05 0.51
N ASP A 144 -5.18 10.56 1.56
CA ASP A 144 -4.33 11.75 1.48
C ASP A 144 -3.03 11.50 0.68
N VAL A 145 -2.59 10.25 0.63
CA VAL A 145 -1.36 9.83 -0.06
C VAL A 145 -1.58 8.49 -0.74
N TYR A 146 -1.35 8.45 -2.04
CA TYR A 146 -1.33 7.22 -2.83
C TYR A 146 0.11 6.77 -3.04
N LEU A 147 0.38 5.51 -2.75
CA LEU A 147 1.68 4.89 -2.91
C LEU A 147 1.66 3.95 -4.11
N VAL A 148 2.58 4.13 -5.04
CA VAL A 148 2.74 3.27 -6.23
C VAL A 148 4.12 2.62 -6.18
N ASP A 149 4.17 1.29 -6.24
CA ASP A 149 5.40 0.49 -6.24
C ASP A 149 5.39 -0.40 -7.50
N GLU A 150 6.11 0.05 -8.54
CA GLU A 150 6.31 -0.55 -9.88
C GLU A 150 5.03 -0.85 -10.69
#